data_f67c35a184853a61e0f710670e1efb95
#
_entry.id   f67c35a184853a61e0f710670e1efb95
#
_cell.length_a   1.000
_cell.length_b   1.000
_cell.length_c   1.000
_cell.angle_alpha   90.00
_cell.angle_beta   90.00
_cell.angle_gamma   90.00
#
_symmetry.space_group_name_H-M   'P 1'
#
loop_
_entity.id
_entity.type
_entity.pdbx_description
1 polymer ?
#
loop_
_entity_poly.entity_id
_entity_poly.type
_entity_poly.pdbx_seq_one_letter_code
_entity_poly.pdbx_strand_id
1 'polypeptide(L)'
;LLLRDYKLSDDISLRFSNSTWSEFPLFAETYMDWIAAVPEEEQVINIFMELCALGMFQPLSSNILEFLKALPACAKARGISFSTPSEVIDHHKSVDALEVPYPMSWVDEERDISCWLGNGMQREAFNKLYSVADRVRICNDSRIKQDWDYLQASNNFRFMTTKSSSWNMYRGIYDSPYDAFTNYMNILGDFINRVN
;
A
#
# COMPACT_ATOMS: atom_id res chain seq x y z
N LEU A 1 -4.64 -3.44 -15.83
CA LEU A 1 -4.82 -3.35 -14.38
C LEU A 1 -4.99 -4.75 -13.83
N LEU A 2 -4.24 -5.11 -12.77
CA LEU A 2 -4.39 -6.35 -12.03
C LEU A 2 -5.14 -6.06 -10.74
N LEU A 3 -6.29 -6.68 -10.56
CA LEU A 3 -7.13 -6.47 -9.37
C LEU A 3 -6.74 -7.47 -8.28
N ARG A 4 -6.63 -6.98 -7.05
CA ARG A 4 -6.31 -7.79 -5.87
C ARG A 4 -7.47 -8.72 -5.53
N ASP A 5 -7.20 -10.02 -5.36
CA ASP A 5 -8.11 -10.86 -4.60
C ASP A 5 -7.99 -10.47 -3.11
N TYR A 6 -8.99 -9.75 -2.61
CA TYR A 6 -8.95 -9.20 -1.26
C TYR A 6 -9.08 -10.28 -0.19
N LYS A 7 -9.88 -11.30 -0.44
CA LYS A 7 -10.15 -12.37 0.53
C LYS A 7 -8.90 -13.21 0.77
N LEU A 8 -8.33 -13.77 -0.29
CA LEU A 8 -7.12 -14.58 -0.21
C LEU A 8 -5.91 -13.76 0.27
N SER A 9 -5.82 -12.50 -0.14
CA SER A 9 -4.73 -11.62 0.33
C SER A 9 -4.86 -11.28 1.82
N ASP A 10 -6.07 -11.02 2.32
CA ASP A 10 -6.34 -10.71 3.73
C ASP A 10 -6.19 -11.94 4.63
N ASP A 11 -6.41 -13.15 4.11
CA ASP A 11 -6.18 -14.39 4.84
C ASP A 11 -4.70 -14.51 5.26
N ILE A 12 -3.77 -14.10 4.40
CA ILE A 12 -2.34 -14.06 4.74
C ILE A 12 -2.01 -12.81 5.55
N SER A 13 -2.41 -11.62 5.09
CA SER A 13 -1.91 -10.36 5.63
C SER A 13 -2.54 -9.96 6.96
N LEU A 14 -3.78 -10.34 7.23
CA LEU A 14 -4.54 -9.89 8.41
C LEU A 14 -5.00 -11.03 9.32
N ARG A 15 -5.38 -12.19 8.77
CA ARG A 15 -6.00 -13.28 9.53
C ARG A 15 -5.05 -14.39 9.95
N PHE A 16 -3.89 -14.51 9.34
CA PHE A 16 -2.96 -15.63 9.46
C PHE A 16 -2.64 -16.05 10.92
N SER A 17 -2.40 -15.07 11.81
CA SER A 17 -2.10 -15.32 13.23
C SER A 17 -3.31 -15.21 14.16
N ASN A 18 -4.52 -15.00 13.61
CA ASN A 18 -5.73 -14.85 14.41
C ASN A 18 -6.27 -16.24 14.85
N SER A 19 -6.03 -16.61 16.09
CA SER A 19 -6.46 -17.91 16.67
C SER A 19 -8.00 -18.06 16.77
N THR A 20 -8.77 -16.98 16.61
CA THR A 20 -10.25 -17.03 16.62
C THR A 20 -10.83 -17.18 15.21
N TRP A 21 -10.00 -17.13 14.18
CA TRP A 21 -10.42 -17.35 12.81
C TRP A 21 -10.70 -18.84 12.57
N SER A 22 -11.78 -19.18 11.87
CA SER A 22 -12.23 -20.56 11.65
C SER A 22 -11.19 -21.45 10.94
N GLU A 23 -10.37 -20.86 10.09
CA GLU A 23 -9.35 -21.55 9.30
C GLU A 23 -7.96 -21.57 9.96
N PHE A 24 -7.85 -21.06 11.20
CA PHE A 24 -6.60 -21.10 11.94
C PHE A 24 -6.34 -22.53 12.48
N PRO A 25 -5.08 -23.04 12.40
CA PRO A 25 -3.91 -22.46 11.71
C PRO A 25 -3.94 -22.71 10.20
N LEU A 26 -3.61 -21.67 9.42
CA LEU A 26 -3.54 -21.79 7.97
C LEU A 26 -2.23 -22.41 7.52
N PHE A 27 -2.31 -23.50 6.76
CA PHE A 27 -1.18 -24.18 6.13
C PHE A 27 -1.10 -23.86 4.63
N ALA A 28 0.11 -23.95 4.07
CA ALA A 28 0.34 -23.68 2.66
C ALA A 28 -0.42 -24.65 1.72
N GLU A 29 -0.58 -25.90 2.13
CA GLU A 29 -1.37 -26.89 1.42
C GLU A 29 -2.83 -26.46 1.33
N THR A 30 -3.44 -26.13 2.47
CA THR A 30 -4.84 -25.70 2.55
C THR A 30 -5.08 -24.44 1.72
N TYR A 31 -4.16 -23.46 1.82
CA TYR A 31 -4.27 -22.22 1.05
C TYR A 31 -4.19 -22.49 -0.47
N MET A 32 -3.29 -23.37 -0.90
CA MET A 32 -3.18 -23.74 -2.30
C MET A 32 -4.34 -24.62 -2.78
N ASP A 33 -4.98 -25.38 -1.89
CA ASP A 33 -6.24 -26.09 -2.21
C ASP A 33 -7.37 -25.11 -2.49
N TRP A 34 -7.48 -24.01 -1.74
CA TRP A 34 -8.46 -22.97 -2.02
C TRP A 34 -8.24 -22.29 -3.37
N ILE A 35 -6.96 -22.01 -3.70
CA ILE A 35 -6.61 -21.43 -5.01
C ILE A 35 -6.92 -22.43 -6.14
N ALA A 36 -6.62 -23.71 -5.96
CA ALA A 36 -6.90 -24.75 -6.94
C ALA A 36 -8.40 -25.01 -7.13
N ALA A 37 -9.22 -24.66 -6.16
CA ALA A 37 -10.68 -24.79 -6.23
C ALA A 37 -11.37 -23.60 -6.93
N VAL A 38 -10.63 -22.53 -7.26
CA VAL A 38 -11.16 -21.41 -8.05
C VAL A 38 -11.48 -21.91 -9.47
N PRO A 39 -12.61 -21.48 -10.09
CA PRO A 39 -12.98 -21.90 -11.44
C PRO A 39 -11.88 -21.65 -12.47
N GLU A 40 -11.72 -22.57 -13.43
CA GLU A 40 -10.66 -22.49 -14.47
C GLU A 40 -10.78 -21.24 -15.35
N GLU A 41 -11.94 -20.61 -15.41
CA GLU A 41 -12.15 -19.33 -16.10
C GLU A 41 -11.35 -18.19 -15.47
N GLU A 42 -11.07 -18.28 -14.17
CA GLU A 42 -10.21 -17.37 -13.42
C GLU A 42 -8.73 -17.74 -13.61
N GLN A 43 -8.19 -17.42 -14.77
CA GLN A 43 -6.84 -17.82 -15.17
C GLN A 43 -5.73 -17.19 -14.31
N VAL A 44 -6.00 -16.08 -13.64
CA VAL A 44 -5.01 -15.32 -12.84
C VAL A 44 -5.63 -14.90 -11.52
N ILE A 45 -4.96 -15.26 -10.43
CA ILE A 45 -5.31 -14.81 -9.07
C ILE A 45 -4.19 -13.87 -8.58
N ASN A 46 -4.57 -12.67 -8.20
CA ASN A 46 -3.63 -11.64 -7.77
C ASN A 46 -3.61 -11.52 -6.24
N ILE A 47 -2.53 -11.97 -5.62
CA ILE A 47 -2.31 -11.85 -4.18
C ILE A 47 -1.43 -10.62 -3.91
N PHE A 48 -2.01 -9.58 -3.31
CA PHE A 48 -1.32 -8.35 -2.95
C PHE A 48 -1.34 -8.15 -1.44
N MET A 49 -0.18 -7.94 -0.86
CA MET A 49 -0.04 -7.59 0.55
C MET A 49 1.06 -6.56 0.75
N GLU A 50 0.96 -5.79 1.81
CA GLU A 50 2.03 -4.90 2.24
C GLU A 50 3.17 -5.72 2.86
N LEU A 51 4.41 -5.33 2.61
CA LEU A 51 5.57 -6.02 3.18
C LEU A 51 5.56 -5.98 4.72
N CYS A 52 5.00 -4.94 5.32
CA CYS A 52 4.81 -4.82 6.77
C CYS A 52 3.86 -5.89 7.36
N ALA A 53 3.08 -6.59 6.53
CA ALA A 53 2.36 -7.77 6.99
C ALA A 53 3.30 -8.81 7.61
N LEU A 54 4.55 -8.87 7.12
CA LEU A 54 5.56 -9.83 7.60
C LEU A 54 6.35 -9.23 8.76
N GLY A 55 5.97 -9.55 9.98
CA GLY A 55 6.63 -9.12 11.21
C GLY A 55 5.92 -8.02 11.98
N MET A 56 5.12 -7.17 11.32
CA MET A 56 4.35 -6.11 11.99
C MET A 56 2.90 -6.55 12.26
N PHE A 57 2.14 -6.98 11.25
CA PHE A 57 0.78 -7.49 11.42
C PHE A 57 0.77 -8.96 11.78
N GLN A 58 1.60 -9.75 11.12
CA GLN A 58 1.82 -11.15 11.43
C GLN A 58 3.18 -11.31 12.11
N PRO A 59 3.23 -11.59 13.43
CA PRO A 59 4.50 -11.76 14.13
C PRO A 59 5.27 -12.95 13.56
N LEU A 60 6.60 -12.89 13.57
CA LEU A 60 7.44 -13.98 13.05
C LEU A 60 7.20 -15.31 13.78
N SER A 61 6.78 -15.24 15.06
CA SER A 61 6.38 -16.41 15.85
C SER A 61 5.13 -17.14 15.33
N SER A 62 4.37 -16.53 14.41
CA SER A 62 3.24 -17.17 13.74
C SER A 62 3.64 -18.22 12.69
N ASN A 63 4.94 -18.36 12.40
CA ASN A 63 5.48 -19.20 11.31
C ASN A 63 5.08 -18.74 9.90
N ILE A 64 4.71 -17.47 9.72
CA ILE A 64 4.33 -16.95 8.39
C ILE A 64 5.44 -17.10 7.36
N LEU A 65 6.71 -17.01 7.75
CA LEU A 65 7.82 -17.18 6.82
C LEU A 65 7.95 -18.64 6.35
N GLU A 66 7.67 -19.61 7.21
CA GLU A 66 7.67 -21.03 6.84
C GLU A 66 6.50 -21.36 5.92
N PHE A 67 5.32 -20.76 6.18
CA PHE A 67 4.19 -20.82 5.27
C PHE A 67 4.58 -20.29 3.87
N LEU A 68 5.17 -19.10 3.78
CA LEU A 68 5.58 -18.51 2.49
C LEU A 68 6.63 -19.34 1.76
N LYS A 69 7.58 -19.94 2.49
CA LYS A 69 8.59 -20.84 1.91
C LYS A 69 7.98 -22.12 1.33
N ALA A 70 6.91 -22.61 1.91
CA ALA A 70 6.22 -23.81 1.45
C ALA A 70 5.34 -23.56 0.21
N LEU A 71 4.82 -22.33 0.02
CA LEU A 71 3.89 -22.01 -1.06
C LEU A 71 4.36 -22.46 -2.46
N PRO A 72 5.62 -22.22 -2.90
CA PRO A 72 6.02 -22.60 -4.25
C PRO A 72 5.95 -24.12 -4.50
N ALA A 73 6.31 -24.94 -3.52
CA ALA A 73 6.23 -26.38 -3.63
C ALA A 73 4.77 -26.87 -3.67
N CYS A 74 3.92 -26.31 -2.82
CA CYS A 74 2.50 -26.64 -2.76
C CYS A 74 1.75 -26.22 -4.04
N ALA A 75 2.08 -25.04 -4.60
CA ALA A 75 1.56 -24.55 -5.87
C ALA A 75 1.93 -25.51 -7.03
N LYS A 76 3.25 -25.84 -7.14
CA LYS A 76 3.73 -26.73 -8.18
C LYS A 76 3.04 -28.11 -8.15
N ALA A 77 2.80 -28.66 -6.95
CA ALA A 77 2.12 -29.93 -6.77
C ALA A 77 0.65 -29.92 -7.30
N ARG A 78 0.07 -28.74 -7.46
CA ARG A 78 -1.31 -28.52 -7.96
C ARG A 78 -1.35 -27.96 -9.39
N GLY A 79 -0.20 -27.90 -10.07
CA GLY A 79 -0.11 -27.35 -11.43
C GLY A 79 -0.23 -25.81 -11.49
N ILE A 80 -0.13 -25.13 -10.33
CA ILE A 80 -0.20 -23.67 -10.24
C ILE A 80 1.22 -23.10 -10.35
N SER A 81 1.41 -22.03 -11.13
CA SER A 81 2.67 -21.31 -11.30
C SER A 81 2.55 -19.89 -10.76
N PHE A 82 3.65 -19.37 -10.24
CA PHE A 82 3.79 -17.95 -9.96
C PHE A 82 4.27 -17.21 -11.20
N SER A 83 3.72 -16.04 -11.44
CA SER A 83 4.08 -15.17 -12.55
C SER A 83 4.31 -13.74 -12.07
N THR A 84 5.18 -13.02 -12.74
CA THR A 84 5.34 -11.58 -12.54
C THR A 84 4.21 -10.83 -13.24
N PRO A 85 3.92 -9.57 -12.85
CA PRO A 85 2.94 -8.75 -13.56
C PRO A 85 3.21 -8.62 -15.06
N SER A 86 4.46 -8.54 -15.47
CA SER A 86 4.85 -8.45 -16.89
C SER A 86 4.49 -9.73 -17.64
N GLU A 87 4.82 -10.88 -17.10
CA GLU A 87 4.46 -12.18 -17.72
C GLU A 87 2.96 -12.35 -17.84
N VAL A 88 2.18 -11.91 -16.84
CA VAL A 88 0.72 -11.95 -16.92
C VAL A 88 0.20 -11.07 -18.05
N ILE A 89 0.72 -9.85 -18.19
CA ILE A 89 0.30 -8.91 -19.26
C ILE A 89 0.67 -9.44 -20.65
N ASP A 90 1.81 -10.10 -20.79
CA ASP A 90 2.28 -10.65 -22.07
C ASP A 90 1.48 -11.90 -22.49
N HIS A 91 1.00 -12.70 -21.55
CA HIS A 91 0.33 -13.98 -21.84
C HIS A 91 -1.20 -13.92 -21.75
N HIS A 92 -1.77 -12.93 -21.08
CA HIS A 92 -3.21 -12.81 -20.88
C HIS A 92 -3.76 -11.52 -21.50
N LYS A 93 -4.89 -11.63 -22.16
CA LYS A 93 -5.60 -10.48 -22.70
C LYS A 93 -6.41 -9.80 -21.61
N SER A 94 -6.61 -8.48 -21.74
CA SER A 94 -7.57 -7.76 -20.91
C SER A 94 -8.97 -8.36 -21.10
N VAL A 95 -9.65 -8.64 -20.00
CA VAL A 95 -11.00 -9.23 -20.01
C VAL A 95 -12.08 -8.15 -20.03
N ASP A 96 -11.79 -6.96 -19.47
CA ASP A 96 -12.75 -5.85 -19.43
C ASP A 96 -12.03 -4.51 -19.21
N ALA A 97 -12.79 -3.41 -19.21
CA ALA A 97 -12.35 -2.06 -18.90
C ALA A 97 -12.99 -1.58 -17.59
N LEU A 98 -12.15 -1.19 -16.63
CA LEU A 98 -12.61 -0.62 -15.37
C LEU A 98 -12.63 0.89 -15.44
N GLU A 99 -13.79 1.51 -15.23
CA GLU A 99 -13.93 2.94 -15.06
C GLU A 99 -13.76 3.32 -13.58
N VAL A 100 -12.84 4.26 -13.29
CA VAL A 100 -12.60 4.79 -11.94
C VAL A 100 -12.85 6.31 -11.97
N PRO A 101 -14.08 6.77 -11.71
CA PRO A 101 -14.47 8.17 -11.93
C PRO A 101 -13.95 9.14 -10.86
N TYR A 102 -13.42 8.63 -9.74
CA TYR A 102 -12.90 9.44 -8.64
C TYR A 102 -11.69 8.76 -7.98
N PRO A 103 -10.82 9.54 -7.29
CA PRO A 103 -9.69 8.98 -6.57
C PRO A 103 -10.15 8.02 -5.47
N MET A 104 -9.58 6.83 -5.46
CA MET A 104 -9.87 5.77 -4.50
C MET A 104 -8.59 5.34 -3.78
N SER A 105 -8.75 4.78 -2.59
CA SER A 105 -7.65 4.14 -1.85
C SER A 105 -8.13 2.88 -1.14
N TRP A 106 -7.18 2.14 -0.59
CA TRP A 106 -7.46 0.98 0.25
C TRP A 106 -7.64 1.32 1.74
N VAL A 107 -7.38 2.58 2.10
CA VAL A 107 -7.31 3.02 3.49
C VAL A 107 -8.68 3.44 3.99
N ASP A 108 -8.93 3.14 5.26
CA ASP A 108 -10.13 3.46 6.04
C ASP A 108 -11.44 2.92 5.41
N GLU A 109 -12.54 3.18 6.06
CA GLU A 109 -13.86 2.72 5.61
C GLU A 109 -14.35 3.50 4.38
N GLU A 110 -13.97 4.76 4.27
CA GLU A 110 -14.37 5.65 3.16
C GLU A 110 -13.76 5.27 1.82
N ARG A 111 -12.63 4.56 1.81
CA ARG A 111 -11.93 4.12 0.59
C ARG A 111 -11.60 5.26 -0.38
N ASP A 112 -11.45 6.46 0.11
CA ASP A 112 -11.12 7.68 -0.63
C ASP A 112 -9.71 8.20 -0.27
N ILE A 113 -9.39 9.45 -0.64
CA ILE A 113 -8.11 10.09 -0.36
C ILE A 113 -8.12 10.95 0.91
N SER A 114 -9.17 10.93 1.71
CA SER A 114 -9.32 11.79 2.88
C SER A 114 -8.30 11.51 3.99
N CYS A 115 -7.65 10.35 3.97
CA CYS A 115 -6.52 10.05 4.85
C CYS A 115 -5.30 10.95 4.60
N TRP A 116 -5.15 11.47 3.37
CA TRP A 116 -4.02 12.34 2.95
C TRP A 116 -4.42 13.78 2.67
N LEU A 117 -5.69 14.03 2.29
CA LEU A 117 -6.18 15.36 1.91
C LEU A 117 -7.52 15.71 2.59
N GLY A 118 -7.84 15.07 3.71
CA GLY A 118 -9.12 15.20 4.38
C GLY A 118 -9.29 16.48 5.21
N ASN A 119 -8.21 17.04 5.76
CA ASN A 119 -8.28 18.23 6.62
C ASN A 119 -7.58 19.45 6.02
N GLY A 120 -7.72 20.60 6.70
CA GLY A 120 -7.14 21.87 6.25
C GLY A 120 -5.63 21.87 6.16
N MET A 121 -4.93 21.29 7.16
CA MET A 121 -3.48 21.22 7.20
C MET A 121 -2.92 20.43 6.01
N GLN A 122 -3.51 19.26 5.73
CA GLN A 122 -3.11 18.43 4.60
C GLN A 122 -3.28 19.15 3.26
N ARG A 123 -4.42 19.80 3.06
CA ARG A 123 -4.68 20.55 1.81
C ARG A 123 -3.77 21.76 1.67
N GLU A 124 -3.51 22.49 2.76
CA GLU A 124 -2.56 23.62 2.74
C GLU A 124 -1.16 23.18 2.37
N ALA A 125 -0.65 22.12 3.04
CA ALA A 125 0.66 21.56 2.76
C ALA A 125 0.78 21.10 1.30
N PHE A 126 -0.22 20.38 0.80
CA PHE A 126 -0.28 19.91 -0.58
C PHE A 126 -0.28 21.07 -1.58
N ASN A 127 -1.17 22.04 -1.41
CA ASN A 127 -1.28 23.18 -2.32
C ASN A 127 0.02 24.01 -2.34
N LYS A 128 0.63 24.22 -1.17
CA LYS A 128 1.89 24.95 -1.05
C LYS A 128 3.04 24.20 -1.69
N LEU A 129 3.15 22.89 -1.52
CA LEU A 129 4.13 22.07 -2.20
C LEU A 129 4.01 22.25 -3.72
N TYR A 130 2.85 21.98 -4.28
CA TYR A 130 2.66 22.01 -5.74
C TYR A 130 2.67 23.42 -6.35
N SER A 131 2.61 24.49 -5.53
CA SER A 131 2.75 25.87 -6.02
C SER A 131 4.11 26.17 -6.66
N VAL A 132 5.13 25.36 -6.38
CA VAL A 132 6.48 25.51 -6.97
C VAL A 132 6.84 24.42 -7.99
N ALA A 133 5.90 23.53 -8.33
CA ALA A 133 6.13 22.38 -9.20
C ALA A 133 6.78 22.75 -10.53
N ASP A 134 6.31 23.81 -11.20
CA ASP A 134 6.85 24.22 -12.49
C ASP A 134 8.29 24.74 -12.39
N ARG A 135 8.64 25.42 -11.30
CA ARG A 135 10.02 25.85 -11.05
C ARG A 135 10.95 24.66 -10.85
N VAL A 136 10.50 23.66 -10.09
CA VAL A 136 11.28 22.44 -9.87
C VAL A 136 11.48 21.66 -11.18
N ARG A 137 10.48 21.61 -12.05
CA ARG A 137 10.59 20.94 -13.36
C ARG A 137 11.68 21.52 -14.24
N ILE A 138 11.82 22.83 -14.27
CA ILE A 138 12.83 23.54 -15.08
C ILE A 138 14.19 23.66 -14.37
N CYS A 139 14.26 23.37 -13.07
CA CYS A 139 15.50 23.42 -12.29
C CYS A 139 16.44 22.29 -12.73
N ASN A 140 17.75 22.61 -12.85
CA ASN A 140 18.79 21.62 -13.20
C ASN A 140 19.55 21.09 -11.98
N ASP A 141 19.25 21.56 -10.75
CA ASP A 141 19.86 21.05 -9.54
C ASP A 141 19.25 19.72 -9.12
N SER A 142 20.07 18.66 -9.13
CA SER A 142 19.65 17.32 -8.73
C SER A 142 19.25 17.20 -7.26
N ARG A 143 19.80 18.03 -6.38
CA ARG A 143 19.44 18.05 -4.95
C ARG A 143 18.05 18.62 -4.76
N ILE A 144 17.70 19.68 -5.49
CA ILE A 144 16.36 20.25 -5.48
C ILE A 144 15.35 19.19 -5.95
N LYS A 145 15.65 18.44 -7.01
CA LYS A 145 14.77 17.36 -7.49
C LYS A 145 14.63 16.24 -6.48
N GLN A 146 15.70 15.83 -5.85
CA GLN A 146 15.67 14.80 -4.80
C GLN A 146 14.84 15.24 -3.59
N ASP A 147 15.05 16.48 -3.11
CA ASP A 147 14.28 17.03 -1.99
C ASP A 147 12.77 17.11 -2.35
N TRP A 148 12.48 17.49 -3.61
CA TRP A 148 11.11 17.47 -4.14
C TRP A 148 10.47 16.10 -4.07
N ASP A 149 11.19 15.04 -4.47
CA ASP A 149 10.70 13.67 -4.43
C ASP A 149 10.40 13.24 -2.98
N TYR A 150 11.26 13.57 -2.02
CA TYR A 150 11.01 13.29 -0.60
C TYR A 150 9.81 14.06 -0.04
N LEU A 151 9.62 15.31 -0.42
CA LEU A 151 8.50 16.13 0.03
C LEU A 151 7.15 15.62 -0.49
N GLN A 152 7.13 14.94 -1.64
CA GLN A 152 5.93 14.34 -2.22
C GLN A 152 5.53 13.01 -1.57
N ALA A 153 6.35 12.41 -0.70
CA ALA A 153 6.01 11.14 -0.06
C ALA A 153 4.65 11.23 0.66
N SER A 154 3.74 10.33 0.34
CA SER A 154 2.36 10.35 0.84
C SER A 154 2.28 10.29 2.37
N ASN A 155 3.25 9.65 3.03
CA ASN A 155 3.32 9.60 4.49
C ASN A 155 3.42 10.99 5.14
N ASN A 156 4.08 11.96 4.49
CA ASN A 156 4.15 13.32 5.00
C ASN A 156 2.75 13.92 5.25
N PHE A 157 1.84 13.69 4.31
CA PHE A 157 0.45 14.14 4.43
C PHE A 157 -0.35 13.26 5.40
N ARG A 158 -0.10 11.97 5.42
CA ARG A 158 -0.78 11.02 6.30
C ARG A 158 -0.49 11.31 7.77
N PHE A 159 0.71 11.71 8.14
CA PHE A 159 1.06 12.09 9.51
C PHE A 159 0.29 13.32 10.02
N MET A 160 -0.31 14.12 9.14
CA MET A 160 -1.14 15.27 9.48
C MET A 160 -2.64 14.90 9.61
N THR A 161 -3.02 13.62 9.44
CA THR A 161 -4.43 13.22 9.54
C THR A 161 -4.95 13.39 10.97
N THR A 162 -6.20 13.84 11.08
CA THR A 162 -6.91 13.92 12.37
C THR A 162 -7.89 12.76 12.57
N LYS A 163 -7.92 11.80 11.64
CA LYS A 163 -8.70 10.58 11.78
C LYS A 163 -8.08 9.67 12.81
N SER A 164 -8.82 9.33 13.87
CA SER A 164 -8.30 8.56 15.01
C SER A 164 -7.89 7.13 14.65
N SER A 165 -8.60 6.46 13.74
CA SER A 165 -8.29 5.11 13.27
C SER A 165 -6.94 5.04 12.58
N SER A 166 -6.69 5.97 11.68
CA SER A 166 -5.44 6.05 10.92
C SER A 166 -4.26 6.56 11.73
N TRP A 167 -4.52 7.50 12.66
CA TRP A 167 -3.47 8.09 13.47
C TRP A 167 -2.75 7.07 14.35
N ASN A 168 -3.49 6.25 15.08
CA ASN A 168 -2.92 5.30 16.04
C ASN A 168 -2.00 4.26 15.39
N MET A 169 -2.23 3.94 14.13
CA MET A 169 -1.43 2.95 13.40
C MET A 169 -0.18 3.55 12.74
N TYR A 170 -0.20 4.84 12.37
CA TYR A 170 0.80 5.44 11.49
C TYR A 170 1.31 6.82 11.92
N ARG A 171 1.16 7.19 13.20
CA ARG A 171 1.62 8.51 13.69
C ARG A 171 3.13 8.77 13.53
N GLY A 172 3.91 7.73 13.23
CA GLY A 172 5.34 7.86 13.00
C GLY A 172 6.10 8.35 14.24
N ILE A 173 6.97 9.34 14.02
CA ILE A 173 7.81 9.96 15.07
C ILE A 173 7.20 11.21 15.71
N TYR A 174 5.99 11.60 15.29
CA TYR A 174 5.34 12.83 15.75
C TYR A 174 4.40 12.55 16.92
N ASP A 175 4.33 13.49 17.86
CA ASP A 175 3.43 13.40 19.02
C ASP A 175 1.99 13.80 18.65
N SER A 176 1.83 14.63 17.63
CA SER A 176 0.51 15.06 17.15
C SER A 176 0.51 15.35 15.62
N PRO A 177 -0.68 15.36 14.97
CA PRO A 177 -0.82 15.82 13.59
C PRO A 177 -0.34 17.26 13.37
N TYR A 178 -0.43 18.09 14.39
CA TYR A 178 0.00 19.50 14.35
C TYR A 178 1.51 19.61 14.34
N ASP A 179 2.21 18.76 15.08
CA ASP A 179 3.68 18.69 15.05
C ASP A 179 4.18 18.24 13.68
N ALA A 180 3.51 17.22 13.10
CA ALA A 180 3.81 16.77 11.75
C ALA A 180 3.64 17.91 10.73
N PHE A 181 2.52 18.64 10.81
CA PHE A 181 2.24 19.78 9.94
C PHE A 181 3.29 20.89 10.11
N THR A 182 3.59 21.30 11.35
CA THR A 182 4.55 22.37 11.64
C THR A 182 5.94 22.01 11.11
N ASN A 183 6.42 20.81 11.37
CA ASN A 183 7.72 20.34 10.88
C ASN A 183 7.76 20.31 9.35
N TYR A 184 6.74 19.74 8.73
CA TYR A 184 6.64 19.69 7.27
C TYR A 184 6.65 21.09 6.64
N MET A 185 5.86 22.03 7.17
CA MET A 185 5.76 23.39 6.67
C MET A 185 7.07 24.19 6.83
N ASN A 186 7.83 23.93 7.89
CA ASN A 186 9.15 24.53 8.08
C ASN A 186 10.14 24.04 7.01
N ILE A 187 10.19 22.73 6.78
CA ILE A 187 11.05 22.13 5.73
C ILE A 187 10.61 22.62 4.34
N LEU A 188 9.30 22.64 4.07
CA LEU A 188 8.76 23.12 2.81
C LEU A 188 9.06 24.61 2.59
N GLY A 189 9.01 25.42 3.65
CA GLY A 189 9.37 26.86 3.59
C GLY A 189 10.81 27.06 3.17
N ASP A 190 11.76 26.32 3.77
CA ASP A 190 13.17 26.33 3.35
C ASP A 190 13.34 25.87 1.90
N PHE A 191 12.69 24.77 1.53
CA PHE A 191 12.72 24.27 0.16
C PHE A 191 12.25 25.31 -0.85
N ILE A 192 11.14 25.98 -0.60
CA ILE A 192 10.58 27.02 -1.48
C ILE A 192 11.58 28.17 -1.64
N ASN A 193 12.25 28.59 -0.56
CA ASN A 193 13.26 29.64 -0.63
C ASN A 193 14.46 29.25 -1.50
N ARG A 194 14.83 27.98 -1.51
CA ARG A 194 15.92 27.45 -2.36
C ARG A 194 15.52 27.31 -3.84
N VAL A 195 14.26 27.13 -4.12
CA VAL A 195 13.71 26.99 -5.49
C VAL A 195 13.45 28.37 -6.13
N ASN A 196 13.29 29.43 -5.34
CA ASN A 196 13.07 30.79 -5.81
C ASN A 196 14.37 31.48 -6.22
#